data_b93351ec3d6b71f92f3207e2c6502ba4
#
_entry.id   b93351ec3d6b71f92f3207e2c6502ba4
#
_cell.length_a   1.000
_cell.length_b   1.000
_cell.length_c   1.000
_cell.angle_alpha   90.00
_cell.angle_beta   90.00
_cell.angle_gamma   90.00
#
_symmetry.space_group_name_H-M   'P 1'
#
loop_
_entity.id
_entity.type
_entity.pdbx_description
1 polymer ?
#
loop_
_entity_poly.entity_id
_entity_poly.type
_entity_poly.pdbx_seq_one_letter_code
_entity_poly.pdbx_strand_id
1 'polypeptide(L)'
;YWWEKDGEDLVLNSIKQVCAEQNIDNDRIYLTGFSSGAHGVWYISIRNPDIFAAIAPIAGECVISQQIGNLLHVPVFIIHGDQDGVIPIAAARDARGKLEKLNYEFKYLEIPGQRHTYPTKKSNEILNWFESKKRESRPHTIHFSGDLSHERYIYWIKCTEIVECFDYLDSPPPKKSQESLSNDIDNFHVNECHRIDIKVKENKIIVKSQNIKNMLLFLYDKLI
;
A
#
# COMPACT_ATOMS: atom_id res chain seq x y z
N TYR A 1 3.99 -16.90 1.04
CA TYR A 1 4.68 -15.61 1.35
C TYR A 1 3.66 -14.55 1.69
N TRP A 2 4.12 -13.40 2.28
CA TRP A 2 3.26 -12.28 2.68
C TRP A 2 2.61 -11.55 1.49
N TRP A 3 3.17 -11.68 0.30
CA TRP A 3 2.67 -11.13 -0.97
C TRP A 3 1.88 -12.14 -1.81
N GLU A 4 1.44 -13.23 -1.20
CA GLU A 4 0.49 -14.17 -1.75
C GLU A 4 -0.87 -13.96 -1.07
N LYS A 5 -1.94 -14.39 -1.72
CA LYS A 5 -3.30 -14.23 -1.22
C LYS A 5 -3.47 -14.75 0.21
N ASP A 6 -2.93 -15.93 0.50
CA ASP A 6 -3.03 -16.55 1.83
C ASP A 6 -2.34 -15.69 2.92
N GLY A 7 -1.21 -15.04 2.58
CA GLY A 7 -0.50 -14.15 3.50
C GLY A 7 -1.27 -12.85 3.75
N GLU A 8 -1.83 -12.24 2.72
CA GLU A 8 -2.69 -11.07 2.81
C GLU A 8 -3.94 -11.40 3.65
N ASP A 9 -4.64 -12.50 3.31
CA ASP A 9 -5.85 -12.93 4.01
C ASP A 9 -5.59 -13.22 5.49
N LEU A 10 -4.45 -13.83 5.82
CA LEU A 10 -4.07 -14.07 7.21
C LEU A 10 -3.97 -12.77 8.02
N VAL A 11 -3.28 -11.75 7.48
CA VAL A 11 -3.13 -10.46 8.16
C VAL A 11 -4.48 -9.75 8.28
N LEU A 12 -5.25 -9.67 7.21
CA LEU A 12 -6.54 -8.98 7.21
C LEU A 12 -7.57 -9.66 8.11
N ASN A 13 -7.61 -11.00 8.14
CA ASN A 13 -8.51 -11.75 9.03
C ASN A 13 -8.09 -11.62 10.49
N SER A 14 -6.77 -11.59 10.80
CA SER A 14 -6.28 -11.32 12.15
C SER A 14 -6.70 -9.94 12.65
N ILE A 15 -6.59 -8.90 11.80
CA ILE A 15 -7.06 -7.55 12.12
C ILE A 15 -8.58 -7.57 12.42
N LYS A 16 -9.38 -8.19 11.54
CA LYS A 16 -10.82 -8.28 11.70
C LYS A 16 -11.21 -8.99 13.00
N GLN A 17 -10.54 -10.10 13.33
CA GLN A 17 -10.78 -10.84 14.54
C GLN A 17 -10.49 -10.00 15.79
N VAL A 18 -9.31 -9.37 15.86
CA VAL A 18 -8.93 -8.53 17.00
C VAL A 18 -9.89 -7.35 17.16
N CYS A 19 -10.29 -6.69 16.06
CA CYS A 19 -11.26 -5.59 16.09
C CYS A 19 -12.66 -6.04 16.55
N ALA A 20 -13.05 -7.30 16.29
CA ALA A 20 -14.32 -7.86 16.75
C ALA A 20 -14.30 -8.24 18.23
N GLU A 21 -13.16 -8.68 18.74
CA GLU A 21 -13.00 -9.18 20.11
C GLU A 21 -12.58 -8.10 21.12
N GLN A 22 -11.97 -7.03 20.64
CA GLN A 22 -11.38 -5.96 21.46
C GLN A 22 -11.89 -4.58 21.06
N ASN A 23 -11.90 -3.66 22.00
CA ASN A 23 -12.23 -2.25 21.74
C ASN A 23 -11.03 -1.53 21.12
N ILE A 24 -10.88 -1.64 19.80
CA ILE A 24 -9.79 -1.05 19.03
C ILE A 24 -10.23 0.25 18.36
N ASP A 25 -9.37 1.28 18.39
CA ASP A 25 -9.53 2.46 17.54
C ASP A 25 -9.12 2.09 16.09
N ASN A 26 -10.11 1.84 15.24
CA ASN A 26 -9.91 1.46 13.84
C ASN A 26 -9.16 2.51 13.00
N ASP A 27 -9.05 3.74 13.51
CA ASP A 27 -8.27 4.79 12.85
C ASP A 27 -6.81 4.83 13.34
N ARG A 28 -6.38 3.85 14.16
CA ARG A 28 -5.02 3.71 14.69
C ARG A 28 -4.44 2.31 14.51
N ILE A 29 -4.72 1.70 13.35
CA ILE A 29 -4.12 0.43 12.93
C ILE A 29 -2.86 0.73 12.13
N TYR A 30 -1.73 0.13 12.52
CA TYR A 30 -0.43 0.34 11.90
C TYR A 30 0.16 -0.97 11.43
N LEU A 31 0.96 -0.93 10.36
CA LEU A 31 1.62 -2.12 9.85
C LEU A 31 3.13 -1.91 9.78
N THR A 32 3.89 -2.83 10.34
CA THR A 32 5.35 -2.84 10.27
C THR A 32 5.88 -4.24 10.07
N GLY A 33 7.05 -4.36 9.50
CA GLY A 33 7.71 -5.63 9.25
C GLY A 33 9.15 -5.46 8.83
N PHE A 34 9.95 -6.51 9.06
CA PHE A 34 11.36 -6.55 8.73
C PHE A 34 11.61 -7.56 7.62
N SER A 35 12.52 -7.25 6.67
CA SER A 35 12.93 -8.15 5.59
C SER A 35 11.72 -8.61 4.76
N SER A 36 11.46 -9.91 4.66
CA SER A 36 10.24 -10.44 4.01
C SER A 36 8.95 -9.88 4.59
N GLY A 37 8.91 -9.56 5.90
CA GLY A 37 7.79 -8.85 6.52
C GLY A 37 7.62 -7.43 5.98
N ALA A 38 8.71 -6.74 5.60
CA ALA A 38 8.62 -5.42 4.98
C ALA A 38 8.07 -5.49 3.54
N HIS A 39 8.39 -6.55 2.78
CA HIS A 39 7.73 -6.82 1.50
C HIS A 39 6.22 -6.96 1.69
N GLY A 40 5.79 -7.70 2.73
CA GLY A 40 4.39 -7.82 3.11
C GLY A 40 3.76 -6.50 3.52
N VAL A 41 4.49 -5.65 4.26
CA VAL A 41 4.01 -4.29 4.63
C VAL A 41 3.67 -3.48 3.38
N TRP A 42 4.59 -3.41 2.41
CA TRP A 42 4.35 -2.72 1.15
C TRP A 42 3.17 -3.31 0.38
N TYR A 43 3.19 -4.64 0.17
CA TYR A 43 2.18 -5.32 -0.62
C TYR A 43 0.78 -5.17 -0.03
N ILE A 44 0.61 -5.48 1.26
CA ILE A 44 -0.69 -5.47 1.92
C ILE A 44 -1.25 -4.03 2.02
N SER A 45 -0.40 -3.05 2.39
CA SER A 45 -0.87 -1.67 2.55
C SER A 45 -1.21 -0.99 1.23
N ILE A 46 -0.47 -1.24 0.16
CA ILE A 46 -0.76 -0.71 -1.18
C ILE A 46 -2.09 -1.26 -1.69
N ARG A 47 -2.36 -2.52 -1.43
CA ARG A 47 -3.63 -3.17 -1.81
C ARG A 47 -4.80 -2.79 -0.89
N ASN A 48 -4.55 -2.42 0.36
CA ASN A 48 -5.56 -2.09 1.36
C ASN A 48 -5.27 -0.73 2.04
N PRO A 49 -5.20 0.37 1.27
CA PRO A 49 -4.76 1.67 1.80
C PRO A 49 -5.75 2.30 2.79
N ASP A 50 -6.99 1.83 2.77
CA ASP A 50 -8.08 2.30 3.63
C ASP A 50 -8.12 1.63 5.02
N ILE A 51 -7.17 0.73 5.33
CA ILE A 51 -7.10 0.06 6.63
C ILE A 51 -6.10 0.75 7.58
N PHE A 52 -4.95 1.17 7.05
CA PHE A 52 -3.82 1.56 7.89
C PHE A 52 -3.72 3.08 8.11
N ALA A 53 -3.44 3.47 9.35
CA ALA A 53 -3.14 4.85 9.71
C ALA A 53 -1.72 5.28 9.30
N ALA A 54 -0.77 4.36 9.31
CA ALA A 54 0.59 4.52 8.82
C ALA A 54 1.28 3.17 8.69
N ILE A 55 2.38 3.12 7.94
CA ILE A 55 3.19 1.91 7.77
C ILE A 55 4.68 2.19 7.99
N ALA A 56 5.42 1.15 8.45
CA ALA A 56 6.86 1.23 8.63
C ALA A 56 7.56 -0.01 8.07
N PRO A 57 7.87 -0.07 6.77
CA PRO A 57 8.67 -1.14 6.18
C PRO A 57 10.14 -0.99 6.56
N ILE A 58 10.78 -2.08 7.05
CA ILE A 58 12.16 -2.10 7.54
C ILE A 58 12.98 -3.10 6.74
N ALA A 59 14.03 -2.64 6.05
CA ALA A 59 14.96 -3.45 5.26
C ALA A 59 14.23 -4.38 4.26
N GLY A 60 13.32 -3.83 3.47
CA GLY A 60 12.57 -4.54 2.44
C GLY A 60 12.31 -3.69 1.21
N GLU A 61 11.88 -4.36 0.14
CA GLU A 61 11.58 -3.78 -1.16
C GLU A 61 10.08 -3.57 -1.35
N CYS A 62 9.71 -2.51 -2.05
CA CYS A 62 8.33 -2.27 -2.50
C CYS A 62 8.07 -3.08 -3.78
N VAL A 63 7.60 -4.32 -3.62
CA VAL A 63 7.45 -5.30 -4.73
C VAL A 63 6.41 -4.93 -5.78
N ILE A 64 5.46 -4.05 -5.45
CA ILE A 64 4.44 -3.50 -6.37
C ILE A 64 4.53 -1.97 -6.44
N SER A 65 5.75 -1.47 -6.61
CA SER A 65 6.06 -0.03 -6.52
C SER A 65 5.37 0.84 -7.58
N GLN A 66 4.88 0.27 -8.68
CA GLN A 66 4.04 0.94 -9.67
C GLN A 66 2.67 1.36 -9.12
N GLN A 67 2.18 0.68 -8.08
CA GLN A 67 0.92 1.00 -7.40
C GLN A 67 1.11 1.83 -6.12
N ILE A 68 2.31 2.32 -5.85
CA ILE A 68 2.63 3.11 -4.63
C ILE A 68 1.75 4.36 -4.49
N GLY A 69 1.14 4.82 -5.58
CA GLY A 69 0.14 5.89 -5.62
C GLY A 69 -1.08 5.64 -4.74
N ASN A 70 -1.40 4.37 -4.44
CA ASN A 70 -2.50 4.02 -3.56
C ASN A 70 -2.29 4.51 -2.11
N LEU A 71 -1.04 4.77 -1.72
CA LEU A 71 -0.70 5.25 -0.37
C LEU A 71 -0.91 6.76 -0.16
N LEU A 72 -1.75 7.42 -0.97
CA LEU A 72 -2.02 8.86 -0.89
C LEU A 72 -2.33 9.34 0.55
N HIS A 73 -3.04 8.53 1.33
CA HIS A 73 -3.46 8.87 2.70
C HIS A 73 -2.80 7.96 3.76
N VAL A 74 -1.76 7.21 3.39
CA VAL A 74 -1.04 6.32 4.29
C VAL A 74 0.40 6.81 4.46
N PRO A 75 0.73 7.54 5.51
CA PRO A 75 2.09 7.96 5.80
C PRO A 75 3.05 6.77 5.91
N VAL A 76 4.25 6.89 5.33
CA VAL A 76 5.23 5.81 5.25
C VAL A 76 6.50 6.17 6.00
N PHE A 77 6.98 5.32 6.90
CA PHE A 77 8.30 5.45 7.50
C PHE A 77 9.25 4.38 6.99
N ILE A 78 10.03 4.69 5.97
CA ILE A 78 11.01 3.76 5.37
C ILE A 78 12.27 3.74 6.24
N ILE A 79 12.73 2.54 6.64
CA ILE A 79 13.93 2.35 7.45
C ILE A 79 14.81 1.30 6.78
N HIS A 80 16.09 1.63 6.51
CA HIS A 80 17.00 0.71 5.83
C HIS A 80 18.46 0.98 6.21
N GLY A 81 19.26 -0.09 6.30
CA GLY A 81 20.71 0.01 6.51
C GLY A 81 21.45 0.24 5.19
N ASP A 82 22.43 1.15 5.17
CA ASP A 82 23.20 1.45 3.96
C ASP A 82 24.20 0.33 3.56
N GLN A 83 24.51 -0.59 4.50
CA GLN A 83 25.37 -1.75 4.28
C GLN A 83 24.58 -3.07 4.22
N ASP A 84 23.28 -2.99 3.90
CA ASP A 84 22.45 -4.18 3.73
C ASP A 84 22.89 -4.97 2.48
N GLY A 85 23.45 -6.16 2.72
CA GLY A 85 23.92 -7.06 1.67
C GLY A 85 22.88 -8.09 1.21
N VAL A 86 21.68 -8.08 1.79
CA VAL A 86 20.58 -9.00 1.43
C VAL A 86 19.57 -8.28 0.54
N ILE A 87 19.03 -7.15 1.03
CA ILE A 87 18.19 -6.25 0.26
C ILE A 87 18.94 -4.94 0.04
N PRO A 88 19.37 -4.65 -1.20
CA PRO A 88 20.15 -3.45 -1.49
C PRO A 88 19.42 -2.17 -1.09
N ILE A 89 20.15 -1.20 -0.52
CA ILE A 89 19.62 0.12 -0.15
C ILE A 89 18.94 0.85 -1.32
N ALA A 90 19.31 0.49 -2.55
CA ALA A 90 18.71 1.04 -3.76
C ALA A 90 17.18 0.84 -3.80
N ALA A 91 16.66 -0.26 -3.27
CA ALA A 91 15.23 -0.54 -3.18
C ALA A 91 14.50 0.49 -2.30
N ALA A 92 15.06 0.82 -1.14
CA ALA A 92 14.49 1.85 -0.26
C ALA A 92 14.58 3.26 -0.86
N ARG A 93 15.69 3.55 -1.56
CA ARG A 93 15.90 4.84 -2.26
C ARG A 93 14.94 4.99 -3.45
N ASP A 94 14.63 3.91 -4.17
CA ASP A 94 13.63 3.93 -5.25
C ASP A 94 12.24 4.25 -4.71
N ALA A 95 11.77 3.53 -3.68
CA ALA A 95 10.49 3.78 -3.03
C ALA A 95 10.40 5.22 -2.50
N ARG A 96 11.46 5.71 -1.84
CA ARG A 96 11.58 7.11 -1.41
C ARG A 96 11.38 8.07 -2.58
N GLY A 97 12.13 7.88 -3.67
CA GLY A 97 12.06 8.75 -4.85
C GLY A 97 10.68 8.79 -5.51
N LYS A 98 9.94 7.67 -5.47
CA LYS A 98 8.55 7.61 -5.94
C LYS A 98 7.61 8.41 -5.04
N LEU A 99 7.72 8.27 -3.71
CA LEU A 99 6.91 9.05 -2.75
C LEU A 99 7.23 10.55 -2.83
N GLU A 100 8.50 10.93 -3.00
CA GLU A 100 8.92 12.32 -3.23
C GLU A 100 8.25 12.92 -4.49
N LYS A 101 8.27 12.20 -5.61
CA LYS A 101 7.65 12.64 -6.87
C LYS A 101 6.13 12.81 -6.75
N LEU A 102 5.48 11.99 -5.93
CA LEU A 102 4.03 12.07 -5.65
C LEU A 102 3.70 13.13 -4.60
N ASN A 103 4.69 13.70 -3.95
CA ASN A 103 4.53 14.62 -2.82
C ASN A 103 3.68 14.03 -1.67
N TYR A 104 3.88 12.75 -1.37
CA TYR A 104 3.20 12.04 -0.30
C TYR A 104 3.92 12.21 1.04
N GLU A 105 3.19 12.03 2.13
CA GLU A 105 3.78 12.10 3.46
C GLU A 105 4.63 10.85 3.74
N PHE A 106 5.93 11.05 3.96
CA PHE A 106 6.82 9.96 4.36
C PHE A 106 7.95 10.46 5.27
N LYS A 107 8.53 9.52 6.01
CA LYS A 107 9.78 9.65 6.73
C LYS A 107 10.78 8.62 6.19
N TYR A 108 12.04 9.00 6.04
CA TYR A 108 13.10 8.13 5.56
C TYR A 108 14.26 8.11 6.52
N LEU A 109 14.69 6.92 6.92
CA LEU A 109 15.85 6.71 7.78
C LEU A 109 16.80 5.70 7.14
N GLU A 110 17.89 6.19 6.58
CA GLU A 110 19.04 5.39 6.16
C GLU A 110 20.02 5.32 7.33
N ILE A 111 20.33 4.11 7.80
CA ILE A 111 21.17 3.91 8.98
C ILE A 111 22.61 3.58 8.55
N PRO A 112 23.58 4.48 8.80
CA PRO A 112 24.97 4.27 8.41
C PRO A 112 25.60 3.02 9.06
N GLY A 113 26.27 2.20 8.25
CA GLY A 113 26.96 0.98 8.68
C GLY A 113 26.02 -0.18 9.06
N GLN A 114 24.69 0.00 8.99
CA GLN A 114 23.72 -1.02 9.32
C GLN A 114 23.64 -2.06 8.19
N ARG A 115 23.83 -3.33 8.58
CA ARG A 115 23.63 -4.49 7.71
C ARG A 115 22.16 -4.95 7.77
N HIS A 116 21.87 -6.12 7.17
CA HIS A 116 20.54 -6.73 7.19
C HIS A 116 20.15 -7.23 8.58
N THR A 117 19.89 -6.31 9.50
CA THR A 117 19.50 -6.61 10.89
C THR A 117 18.40 -5.64 11.34
N TYR A 118 17.52 -6.11 12.23
CA TYR A 118 16.47 -5.26 12.79
C TYR A 118 17.08 -4.16 13.68
N PRO A 119 16.74 -2.89 13.45
CA PRO A 119 17.32 -1.77 14.20
C PRO A 119 16.61 -1.56 15.56
N THR A 120 16.87 -2.43 16.54
CA THR A 120 16.20 -2.43 17.85
C THR A 120 16.21 -1.07 18.57
N LYS A 121 17.30 -0.30 18.41
CA LYS A 121 17.43 1.05 18.98
C LYS A 121 16.43 2.07 18.38
N LYS A 122 15.78 1.71 17.27
CA LYS A 122 14.81 2.55 16.57
C LYS A 122 13.35 2.21 16.87
N SER A 123 13.10 1.18 17.67
CA SER A 123 11.73 0.73 17.99
C SER A 123 10.89 1.85 18.61
N ASN A 124 11.43 2.61 19.57
CA ASN A 124 10.69 3.74 20.16
C ASN A 124 10.43 4.87 19.15
N GLU A 125 11.35 5.10 18.21
CA GLU A 125 11.15 6.09 17.14
C GLU A 125 10.00 5.69 16.19
N ILE A 126 9.88 4.39 15.91
CA ILE A 126 8.78 3.84 15.11
C ILE A 126 7.45 3.96 15.86
N LEU A 127 7.41 3.60 17.15
CA LEU A 127 6.20 3.71 17.98
C LEU A 127 5.72 5.16 18.09
N ASN A 128 6.62 6.10 18.40
CA ASN A 128 6.28 7.52 18.46
C ASN A 128 5.78 8.07 17.11
N TRP A 129 6.34 7.57 16.00
CA TRP A 129 5.85 7.89 14.67
C TRP A 129 4.41 7.42 14.49
N PHE A 130 4.10 6.17 14.81
CA PHE A 130 2.77 5.62 14.72
C PHE A 130 1.77 6.37 15.60
N GLU A 131 2.11 6.65 16.87
CA GLU A 131 1.24 7.38 17.79
C GLU A 131 0.84 8.76 17.27
N SER A 132 1.70 9.39 16.46
CA SER A 132 1.43 10.68 15.85
C SER A 132 0.48 10.60 14.64
N LYS A 133 0.10 9.41 14.17
CA LYS A 133 -0.70 9.21 12.95
C LYS A 133 -2.09 8.71 13.28
N LYS A 134 -3.04 9.19 12.49
CA LYS A 134 -4.43 8.74 12.49
C LYS A 134 -4.89 8.59 11.04
N ARG A 135 -5.65 7.55 10.76
CA ARG A 135 -6.16 7.27 9.42
C ARG A 135 -7.16 8.33 8.98
N GLU A 136 -7.04 8.79 7.74
CA GLU A 136 -8.09 9.54 7.07
C GLU A 136 -9.13 8.54 6.53
N SER A 137 -10.20 8.33 7.30
CA SER A 137 -11.22 7.33 6.94
C SER A 137 -12.19 7.82 5.88
N ARG A 138 -12.25 9.13 5.63
CA ARG A 138 -13.21 9.78 4.72
C ARG A 138 -12.58 10.82 3.81
N PRO A 139 -11.57 10.43 3.02
CA PRO A 139 -10.82 11.39 2.20
C PRO A 139 -11.67 12.01 1.10
N HIS A 140 -11.44 13.28 0.81
CA HIS A 140 -12.04 13.99 -0.31
C HIS A 140 -11.38 13.70 -1.65
N THR A 141 -10.23 13.04 -1.64
CA THR A 141 -9.54 12.58 -2.85
C THR A 141 -9.20 11.12 -2.67
N ILE A 142 -9.53 10.28 -3.64
CA ILE A 142 -9.16 8.87 -3.64
C ILE A 142 -8.42 8.60 -4.93
N HIS A 143 -7.29 7.91 -4.82
CA HIS A 143 -6.58 7.29 -5.90
C HIS A 143 -6.41 5.81 -5.57
N PHE A 144 -6.78 4.95 -6.49
CA PHE A 144 -6.54 3.52 -6.40
C PHE A 144 -6.28 2.92 -7.77
N SER A 145 -5.28 2.07 -7.86
CA SER A 145 -5.00 1.22 -9.02
C SER A 145 -4.64 -0.17 -8.53
N GLY A 146 -5.20 -1.21 -9.14
CA GLY A 146 -4.91 -2.58 -8.74
C GLY A 146 -6.04 -3.54 -9.09
N ASP A 147 -5.95 -4.74 -8.56
CA ASP A 147 -6.99 -5.76 -8.74
C ASP A 147 -8.22 -5.45 -7.89
N LEU A 148 -9.37 -5.41 -8.56
CA LEU A 148 -10.70 -5.25 -7.99
C LEU A 148 -11.62 -6.43 -8.34
N SER A 149 -11.03 -7.58 -8.68
CA SER A 149 -11.74 -8.80 -9.13
C SER A 149 -12.77 -9.33 -8.13
N HIS A 150 -12.70 -8.90 -6.88
CA HIS A 150 -13.67 -9.22 -5.84
C HIS A 150 -14.38 -7.98 -5.37
N GLU A 151 -15.65 -8.12 -4.92
CA GLU A 151 -16.38 -7.04 -4.27
C GLU A 151 -15.54 -6.44 -3.13
N ARG A 152 -15.12 -5.18 -3.29
CA ARG A 152 -14.18 -4.54 -2.39
C ARG A 152 -14.59 -3.13 -2.07
N TYR A 153 -14.40 -2.76 -0.82
CA TYR A 153 -14.45 -1.36 -0.38
C TYR A 153 -13.06 -0.72 -0.53
N ILE A 154 -13.04 0.53 -0.95
CA ILE A 154 -11.88 1.42 -0.93
C ILE A 154 -12.39 2.72 -0.34
N TYR A 155 -12.12 2.96 0.93
CA TYR A 155 -12.71 4.06 1.70
C TYR A 155 -14.25 4.02 1.67
N TRP A 156 -14.88 4.97 1.02
CA TRP A 156 -16.34 5.09 0.90
C TRP A 156 -16.87 4.67 -0.49
N ILE A 157 -16.11 3.87 -1.20
CA ILE A 157 -16.47 3.32 -2.52
C ILE A 157 -16.58 1.81 -2.41
N LYS A 158 -17.52 1.23 -3.12
CA LYS A 158 -17.60 -0.21 -3.38
C LYS A 158 -17.63 -0.45 -4.88
N CYS A 159 -16.65 -1.16 -5.43
CA CYS A 159 -16.74 -1.67 -6.80
C CYS A 159 -17.62 -2.91 -6.80
N THR A 160 -18.60 -2.94 -7.69
CA THR A 160 -19.60 -4.02 -7.78
C THR A 160 -19.51 -4.80 -9.07
N GLU A 161 -18.94 -4.20 -10.12
CA GLU A 161 -18.74 -4.87 -11.40
C GLU A 161 -17.53 -4.27 -12.12
N ILE A 162 -16.66 -5.14 -12.60
CA ILE A 162 -15.42 -4.78 -13.31
C ILE A 162 -15.39 -5.39 -14.71
N VAL A 163 -14.49 -4.89 -15.54
CA VAL A 163 -14.02 -5.60 -16.73
C VAL A 163 -12.96 -6.60 -16.26
N GLU A 164 -13.09 -7.87 -16.61
CA GLU A 164 -12.08 -8.88 -16.26
C GLU A 164 -10.71 -8.45 -16.80
N CYS A 165 -9.75 -8.37 -15.90
CA CYS A 165 -8.34 -8.13 -16.22
C CYS A 165 -7.55 -9.39 -15.81
N PHE A 166 -6.54 -9.74 -16.59
CA PHE A 166 -5.63 -10.83 -16.22
C PHE A 166 -4.76 -10.37 -15.04
N ASP A 167 -4.83 -11.09 -13.92
CA ASP A 167 -3.91 -10.86 -12.80
C ASP A 167 -2.60 -11.61 -13.09
N TYR A 168 -1.53 -10.84 -13.36
CA TYR A 168 -0.20 -11.41 -13.65
C TYR A 168 0.43 -12.09 -12.43
N LEU A 169 -0.10 -11.83 -11.22
CA LEU A 169 0.40 -12.43 -9.98
C LEU A 169 -0.01 -13.90 -9.83
N ASP A 170 -1.07 -14.32 -10.50
CA ASP A 170 -1.52 -15.74 -10.52
C ASP A 170 -0.83 -16.59 -11.60
N SER A 171 -0.03 -15.98 -12.46
CA SER A 171 0.73 -16.69 -13.50
C SER A 171 2.23 -16.67 -13.17
N PRO A 172 2.93 -17.82 -13.18
CA PRO A 172 4.38 -17.80 -13.01
C PRO A 172 5.01 -16.97 -14.13
N PRO A 173 5.94 -16.04 -13.79
CA PRO A 173 6.56 -15.18 -14.78
C PRO A 173 7.25 -16.02 -15.86
N PRO A 174 7.16 -15.63 -17.15
CA PRO A 174 7.90 -16.28 -18.19
C PRO A 174 9.41 -16.25 -17.86
N LYS A 175 10.13 -17.34 -18.16
CA LYS A 175 11.59 -17.48 -17.91
C LYS A 175 12.39 -16.50 -18.79
N LYS A 176 12.29 -15.22 -18.53
CA LYS A 176 13.08 -14.15 -19.17
C LYS A 176 14.02 -13.50 -18.15
N SER A 177 15.05 -12.79 -18.60
CA SER A 177 16.01 -12.10 -17.73
C SER A 177 15.31 -11.07 -16.82
N GLN A 178 15.77 -10.91 -15.59
CA GLN A 178 15.14 -10.04 -14.56
C GLN A 178 14.87 -8.60 -15.04
N GLU A 179 15.70 -8.03 -15.90
CA GLU A 179 15.53 -6.66 -16.42
C GLU A 179 14.37 -6.52 -17.43
N SER A 180 14.11 -7.55 -18.24
CA SER A 180 12.98 -7.53 -19.17
C SER A 180 11.64 -7.81 -18.47
N LEU A 181 11.66 -8.53 -17.35
CA LEU A 181 10.49 -8.82 -16.52
C LEU A 181 9.96 -7.57 -15.81
N SER A 182 10.84 -6.71 -15.27
CA SER A 182 10.38 -5.49 -14.58
C SER A 182 9.66 -4.53 -15.52
N ASN A 183 10.20 -4.33 -16.72
CA ASN A 183 9.60 -3.45 -17.72
C ASN A 183 8.27 -4.00 -18.29
N ASP A 184 8.17 -5.31 -18.49
CA ASP A 184 6.93 -5.95 -18.95
C ASP A 184 5.84 -5.92 -17.86
N ILE A 185 6.22 -6.15 -16.60
CA ILE A 185 5.31 -6.06 -15.43
C ILE A 185 4.83 -4.61 -15.24
N ASP A 186 5.75 -3.63 -15.27
CA ASP A 186 5.41 -2.22 -15.11
C ASP A 186 4.46 -1.74 -16.22
N ASN A 187 4.68 -2.13 -17.47
CA ASN A 187 3.82 -1.78 -18.60
C ASN A 187 2.46 -2.49 -18.56
N PHE A 188 2.42 -3.75 -18.12
CA PHE A 188 1.19 -4.52 -18.00
C PHE A 188 0.28 -3.93 -16.90
N HIS A 189 0.82 -3.70 -15.70
CA HIS A 189 0.05 -3.15 -14.58
C HIS A 189 -0.50 -1.74 -14.85
N VAL A 190 0.21 -0.90 -15.60
CA VAL A 190 -0.26 0.46 -15.91
C VAL A 190 -1.46 0.44 -16.89
N ASN A 191 -1.49 -0.51 -17.81
CA ASN A 191 -2.50 -0.52 -18.89
C ASN A 191 -3.72 -1.39 -18.61
N GLU A 192 -3.63 -2.37 -17.70
CA GLU A 192 -4.67 -3.38 -17.52
C GLU A 192 -5.27 -3.43 -16.11
N CYS A 193 -4.70 -2.71 -15.13
CA CYS A 193 -5.29 -2.60 -13.80
C CYS A 193 -6.58 -1.80 -13.79
N HIS A 194 -7.45 -2.13 -12.85
CA HIS A 194 -8.57 -1.27 -12.50
C HIS A 194 -8.05 0.00 -11.86
N ARG A 195 -8.62 1.13 -12.24
CA ARG A 195 -8.23 2.43 -11.70
C ARG A 195 -9.44 3.26 -11.33
N ILE A 196 -9.35 3.91 -10.18
CA ILE A 196 -10.32 4.88 -9.68
C ILE A 196 -9.57 6.12 -9.21
N ASP A 197 -9.96 7.27 -9.75
CA ASP A 197 -9.57 8.58 -9.26
C ASP A 197 -10.85 9.34 -8.90
N ILE A 198 -11.00 9.72 -7.63
CA ILE A 198 -12.14 10.53 -7.18
C ILE A 198 -11.63 11.79 -6.52
N LYS A 199 -12.33 12.89 -6.80
CA LYS A 199 -12.11 14.17 -6.15
C LYS A 199 -13.43 14.81 -5.80
N VAL A 200 -13.60 15.14 -4.54
CA VAL A 200 -14.71 15.98 -4.07
C VAL A 200 -14.27 17.43 -4.06
N LYS A 201 -14.99 18.29 -4.75
CA LYS A 201 -14.73 19.73 -4.77
C LYS A 201 -16.05 20.47 -4.71
N GLU A 202 -16.24 21.29 -3.66
CA GLU A 202 -17.52 21.95 -3.39
C GLU A 202 -18.64 20.89 -3.31
N ASN A 203 -19.73 21.06 -4.04
CA ASN A 203 -20.86 20.12 -4.10
C ASN A 203 -20.77 19.16 -5.30
N LYS A 204 -19.55 18.85 -5.79
CA LYS A 204 -19.34 18.00 -6.96
C LYS A 204 -18.41 16.84 -6.63
N ILE A 205 -18.80 15.65 -7.08
CA ILE A 205 -17.93 14.46 -7.06
C ILE A 205 -17.49 14.22 -8.50
N ILE A 206 -16.17 14.28 -8.71
CA ILE A 206 -15.55 14.03 -10.00
C ILE A 206 -14.95 12.63 -9.94
N VAL A 207 -15.41 11.74 -10.80
CA VAL A 207 -14.94 10.35 -10.89
C VAL A 207 -14.27 10.13 -12.23
N LYS A 208 -13.08 9.54 -12.20
CA LYS A 208 -12.42 8.96 -13.37
C LYS A 208 -12.16 7.50 -13.06
N SER A 209 -12.57 6.61 -13.94
CA SER A 209 -12.35 5.17 -13.75
C SER A 209 -11.85 4.50 -15.02
N GLN A 210 -11.13 3.40 -14.86
CA GLN A 210 -10.67 2.54 -15.94
C GLN A 210 -11.00 1.10 -15.57
N ASN A 211 -11.53 0.33 -16.53
CA ASN A 211 -11.90 -1.08 -16.38
C ASN A 211 -12.92 -1.36 -15.26
N ILE A 212 -13.75 -0.36 -14.90
CA ILE A 212 -14.81 -0.48 -13.92
C ILE A 212 -16.14 -0.21 -14.61
N LYS A 213 -17.07 -1.16 -14.50
CA LYS A 213 -18.43 -1.04 -15.08
C LYS A 213 -19.36 -0.38 -14.09
N ASN A 214 -19.39 -0.83 -12.85
CA ASN A 214 -20.32 -0.35 -11.83
C ASN A 214 -19.62 -0.13 -10.49
N MET A 215 -19.99 0.95 -9.80
CA MET A 215 -19.54 1.24 -8.43
C MET A 215 -20.65 1.89 -7.62
N LEU A 216 -20.61 1.71 -6.31
CA LEU A 216 -21.45 2.39 -5.34
C LEU A 216 -20.62 3.43 -4.58
N LEU A 217 -21.17 4.60 -4.39
CA LEU A 217 -20.59 5.68 -3.59
C LEU A 217 -21.41 5.82 -2.30
N PHE A 218 -20.75 5.67 -1.14
CA PHE A 218 -21.37 5.85 0.17
C PHE A 218 -21.17 7.29 0.63
N LEU A 219 -22.12 8.15 0.32
CA LEU A 219 -22.08 9.57 0.66
C LEU A 219 -22.47 9.77 2.13
N TYR A 220 -21.89 10.75 2.77
CA TYR A 220 -22.18 11.17 4.14
C TYR A 220 -22.18 12.70 4.22
N ASP A 221 -22.87 13.27 5.19
CA ASP A 221 -23.20 14.71 5.29
C ASP A 221 -22.00 15.68 5.22
N LYS A 222 -20.79 15.20 5.54
CA LYS A 222 -19.57 16.03 5.48
C LYS A 222 -18.79 15.91 4.16
N LEU A 223 -19.25 15.12 3.22
CA LEU A 223 -18.58 14.94 1.93
C LEU A 223 -19.09 15.93 0.86
N ILE A 224 -20.28 16.45 1.05
CA ILE A 224 -20.99 17.37 0.13
C ILE A 224 -21.07 18.74 0.74
#